data_9b5888d825160d0692977197c750c5a6
#
_entry.id   9b5888d825160d0692977197c750c5a6
#
_cell.length_a   1.000
_cell.length_b   1.000
_cell.length_c   1.000
_cell.angle_alpha   90.00
_cell.angle_beta   90.00
_cell.angle_gamma   90.00
#
_symmetry.space_group_name_H-M   'P 1'
#
loop_
_entity.id
_entity.type
_entity.pdbx_description
1 polymer ?
#
loop_
_entity_poly.entity_id
_entity_poly.type
_entity_poly.pdbx_seq_one_letter_code
_entity_poly.pdbx_strand_id
1 'polypeptide(L)'
;MKTKALLKCTGSICIWFLSLQFFSILFRNADITRILSILIVGILVFCMNRKNHYIRFVPEEKPRMQIILLALLSGIGLSFFNMISALQFMLSGAMEEMAQVQTDDVSISLLYIVLSMAGAVVEELFFRGILLNLCRPYDRAASAIIISAVLFAVMHLSPLMMLHTFISGLVFGYFYYHTENIYIPILMHLTNNLLWSTALNAWLFGPFMSLTGELQGAVIMVVAGLAMVICSTAVFAQKYVK
;
A
#
# COMPACT_ATOMS: atom_id res chain seq x y z
N MET A 1 -2.38 -22.11 -20.11
CA MET A 1 -3.17 -20.98 -19.53
C MET A 1 -2.41 -20.22 -18.45
N LYS A 2 -1.77 -20.88 -17.46
CA LYS A 2 -0.91 -20.22 -16.42
C LYS A 2 0.17 -19.33 -17.03
N THR A 3 0.87 -19.80 -18.08
CA THR A 3 1.95 -19.08 -18.74
C THR A 3 1.50 -17.72 -19.34
N LYS A 4 0.30 -17.67 -19.96
CA LYS A 4 -0.23 -16.42 -20.51
C LYS A 4 -0.62 -15.39 -19.44
N ALA A 5 -1.15 -15.85 -18.31
CA ALA A 5 -1.47 -14.97 -17.18
C ALA A 5 -0.17 -14.42 -16.57
N LEU A 6 0.82 -15.28 -16.34
CA LEU A 6 2.12 -14.89 -15.82
C LEU A 6 2.83 -13.88 -16.74
N LEU A 7 2.83 -14.10 -18.05
CA LEU A 7 3.38 -13.15 -19.03
C LEU A 7 2.68 -11.79 -19.01
N LYS A 8 1.36 -11.76 -18.83
CA LYS A 8 0.61 -10.50 -18.69
C LYS A 8 0.99 -9.77 -17.40
N CYS A 9 1.07 -10.49 -16.28
CA CYS A 9 1.47 -9.93 -15.00
C CYS A 9 2.89 -9.35 -15.07
N THR A 10 3.86 -10.15 -15.51
CA THR A 10 5.27 -9.72 -15.66
C THR A 10 5.39 -8.55 -16.64
N GLY A 11 4.74 -8.62 -17.78
CA GLY A 11 4.75 -7.53 -18.76
C GLY A 11 4.20 -6.22 -18.22
N SER A 12 3.08 -6.26 -17.49
CA SER A 12 2.49 -5.07 -16.88
C SER A 12 3.38 -4.45 -15.81
N ILE A 13 4.02 -5.29 -14.97
CA ILE A 13 4.98 -4.86 -13.94
C ILE A 13 6.22 -4.26 -14.59
N CYS A 14 6.76 -4.89 -15.64
CA CYS A 14 7.91 -4.37 -16.36
C CYS A 14 7.59 -3.00 -17.00
N ILE A 15 6.41 -2.83 -17.60
CA ILE A 15 6.00 -1.55 -18.18
C ILE A 15 5.94 -0.48 -17.09
N TRP A 16 5.33 -0.77 -15.93
CA TRP A 16 5.26 0.17 -14.82
C TRP A 16 6.66 0.54 -14.32
N PHE A 17 7.48 -0.46 -14.01
CA PHE A 17 8.84 -0.26 -13.51
C PHE A 17 9.70 0.57 -14.48
N LEU A 18 9.71 0.18 -15.75
CA LEU A 18 10.48 0.90 -16.77
C LEU A 18 9.99 2.33 -16.99
N SER A 19 8.67 2.56 -16.89
CA SER A 19 8.12 3.91 -16.98
C SER A 19 8.57 4.80 -15.83
N LEU A 20 8.56 4.27 -14.58
CA LEU A 20 9.05 4.99 -13.40
C LEU A 20 10.52 5.40 -13.57
N GLN A 21 11.38 4.45 -13.95
CA GLN A 21 12.81 4.72 -14.16
C GLN A 21 13.03 5.73 -15.29
N PHE A 22 12.34 5.55 -16.40
CA PHE A 22 12.44 6.46 -17.55
C PHE A 22 12.07 7.89 -17.18
N PHE A 23 10.94 8.08 -16.48
CA PHE A 23 10.50 9.43 -16.10
C PHE A 23 11.37 10.06 -15.02
N SER A 24 11.88 9.28 -14.07
CA SER A 24 12.80 9.80 -13.06
C SER A 24 14.10 10.33 -13.65
N ILE A 25 14.62 9.64 -14.68
CA ILE A 25 15.81 10.08 -15.41
C ILE A 25 15.51 11.31 -16.26
N LEU A 26 14.36 11.31 -16.98
CA LEU A 26 14.02 12.35 -17.93
C LEU A 26 13.70 13.68 -17.27
N PHE A 27 12.89 13.67 -16.22
CA PHE A 27 12.35 14.90 -15.65
C PHE A 27 13.07 15.37 -14.39
N ARG A 28 13.77 14.49 -13.67
CA ARG A 28 14.44 14.79 -12.39
C ARG A 28 13.54 15.55 -11.38
N ASN A 29 12.23 15.43 -11.57
CA ASN A 29 11.21 16.05 -10.73
C ASN A 29 10.28 14.93 -10.22
N ALA A 30 10.21 14.79 -8.88
CA ALA A 30 9.48 13.71 -8.24
C ALA A 30 7.96 13.77 -8.52
N ASP A 31 7.38 14.96 -8.55
CA ASP A 31 5.93 15.14 -8.75
C ASP A 31 5.54 14.82 -10.20
N ILE A 32 6.30 15.31 -11.16
CA ILE A 32 6.08 14.99 -12.59
C ILE A 32 6.21 13.48 -12.80
N THR A 33 7.25 12.88 -12.27
CA THR A 33 7.46 11.42 -12.35
C THR A 33 6.29 10.65 -11.78
N ARG A 34 5.78 11.07 -10.62
CA ARG A 34 4.63 10.45 -9.94
C ARG A 34 3.34 10.62 -10.74
N ILE A 35 3.05 11.81 -11.26
CA ILE A 35 1.87 12.07 -12.11
C ILE A 35 1.88 11.16 -13.34
N LEU A 36 3.00 11.13 -14.06
CA LEU A 36 3.12 10.32 -15.28
C LEU A 36 3.01 8.83 -14.99
N SER A 37 3.58 8.38 -13.88
CA SER A 37 3.47 6.99 -13.43
C SER A 37 2.02 6.61 -13.12
N ILE A 38 1.29 7.44 -12.36
CA ILE A 38 -0.13 7.24 -12.06
C ILE A 38 -0.96 7.16 -13.35
N LEU A 39 -0.70 8.05 -14.31
CA LEU A 39 -1.40 8.06 -15.59
C LEU A 39 -1.16 6.78 -16.39
N ILE A 40 0.10 6.33 -16.49
CA ILE A 40 0.43 5.11 -17.24
C ILE A 40 -0.22 3.89 -16.59
N VAL A 41 -0.11 3.75 -15.27
CA VAL A 41 -0.72 2.60 -14.58
C VAL A 41 -2.24 2.68 -14.68
N GLY A 42 -2.83 3.87 -14.59
CA GLY A 42 -4.27 4.08 -14.82
C GLY A 42 -4.71 3.62 -16.22
N ILE A 43 -3.95 3.97 -17.25
CA ILE A 43 -4.20 3.51 -18.64
C ILE A 43 -4.06 1.99 -18.74
N LEU A 44 -3.02 1.39 -18.15
CA LEU A 44 -2.85 -0.07 -18.12
C LEU A 44 -4.04 -0.77 -17.45
N VAL A 45 -4.47 -0.29 -16.28
CA VAL A 45 -5.63 -0.80 -15.57
C VAL A 45 -6.88 -0.70 -16.45
N PHE A 46 -7.12 0.46 -17.04
CA PHE A 46 -8.26 0.68 -17.93
C PHE A 46 -8.26 -0.29 -19.12
N CYS A 47 -7.13 -0.39 -19.84
CA CYS A 47 -7.01 -1.28 -21.01
C CYS A 47 -7.20 -2.75 -20.65
N MET A 48 -6.61 -3.20 -19.51
CA MET A 48 -6.73 -4.58 -19.07
C MET A 48 -8.14 -4.90 -18.57
N ASN A 49 -8.76 -3.97 -17.82
CA ASN A 49 -10.09 -4.17 -17.28
C ASN A 49 -11.17 -4.11 -18.36
N ARG A 50 -11.05 -3.20 -19.33
CA ARG A 50 -12.01 -3.07 -20.44
C ARG A 50 -12.20 -4.38 -21.21
N LYS A 51 -11.13 -5.17 -21.37
CA LYS A 51 -11.17 -6.43 -22.12
C LYS A 51 -11.64 -7.62 -21.31
N ASN A 52 -11.32 -7.66 -20.02
CA ASN A 52 -11.43 -8.88 -19.23
C ASN A 52 -12.31 -8.74 -17.97
N HIS A 53 -12.78 -7.55 -17.67
CA HIS A 53 -13.65 -7.24 -16.52
C HIS A 53 -13.14 -7.81 -15.19
N TYR A 54 -11.83 -7.65 -14.92
CA TYR A 54 -11.21 -8.12 -13.69
C TYR A 54 -11.72 -7.40 -12.44
N ILE A 55 -12.04 -6.10 -12.56
CA ILE A 55 -12.48 -5.25 -11.46
C ILE A 55 -13.98 -5.07 -11.53
N ARG A 56 -14.66 -5.40 -10.46
CA ARG A 56 -16.06 -5.06 -10.25
C ARG A 56 -16.12 -3.72 -9.50
N PHE A 57 -16.46 -2.64 -10.19
CA PHE A 57 -16.66 -1.34 -9.55
C PHE A 57 -17.97 -1.23 -8.79
N VAL A 58 -18.96 -2.05 -9.13
CA VAL A 58 -20.20 -2.15 -8.38
C VAL A 58 -20.15 -3.47 -7.61
N PRO A 59 -20.01 -3.45 -6.28
CA PRO A 59 -20.01 -4.66 -5.48
C PRO A 59 -21.39 -5.33 -5.53
N GLU A 60 -21.45 -6.65 -5.46
CA GLU A 60 -22.71 -7.40 -5.43
C GLU A 60 -23.55 -7.05 -4.19
N GLU A 61 -22.86 -6.85 -3.06
CA GLU A 61 -23.49 -6.43 -1.82
C GLU A 61 -22.77 -5.22 -1.25
N LYS A 62 -23.53 -4.31 -0.61
CA LYS A 62 -22.93 -3.21 0.15
C LYS A 62 -22.15 -3.78 1.33
N PRO A 63 -20.92 -3.33 1.57
CA PRO A 63 -20.13 -3.82 2.69
C PRO A 63 -20.85 -3.47 4.01
N ARG A 64 -20.90 -4.43 4.93
CA ARG A 64 -21.42 -4.20 6.27
C ARG A 64 -20.56 -3.14 6.98
N MET A 65 -21.16 -2.27 7.77
CA MET A 65 -20.46 -1.22 8.51
C MET A 65 -19.28 -1.79 9.32
N GLN A 66 -19.44 -2.98 9.89
CA GLN A 66 -18.37 -3.65 10.63
C GLN A 66 -17.13 -3.96 9.75
N ILE A 67 -17.30 -4.31 8.48
CA ILE A 67 -16.17 -4.54 7.55
C ILE A 67 -15.45 -3.22 7.29
N ILE A 68 -16.20 -2.12 7.11
CA ILE A 68 -15.63 -0.78 6.94
C ILE A 68 -14.82 -0.37 8.18
N LEU A 69 -15.35 -0.59 9.37
CA LEU A 69 -14.66 -0.28 10.63
C LEU A 69 -13.40 -1.13 10.82
N LEU A 70 -13.44 -2.43 10.48
CA LEU A 70 -12.27 -3.30 10.52
C LEU A 70 -11.21 -2.88 9.49
N ALA A 71 -11.63 -2.46 8.30
CA ALA A 71 -10.74 -1.92 7.27
C ALA A 71 -10.05 -0.63 7.75
N LEU A 72 -10.81 0.30 8.33
CA LEU A 72 -10.25 1.52 8.92
C LEU A 72 -9.27 1.20 10.05
N LEU A 73 -9.63 0.30 10.97
CA LEU A 73 -8.76 -0.13 12.07
C LEU A 73 -7.46 -0.77 11.54
N SER A 74 -7.55 -1.59 10.49
CA SER A 74 -6.36 -2.15 9.82
C SER A 74 -5.51 -1.06 9.17
N GLY A 75 -6.11 -0.09 8.48
CA GLY A 75 -5.40 1.03 7.86
C GLY A 75 -4.65 1.90 8.89
N ILE A 76 -5.29 2.19 10.04
CA ILE A 76 -4.67 2.89 11.18
C ILE A 76 -3.52 2.04 11.75
N GLY A 77 -3.76 0.75 11.99
CA GLY A 77 -2.73 -0.16 12.49
C GLY A 77 -1.51 -0.26 11.57
N LEU A 78 -1.72 -0.30 10.26
CA LEU A 78 -0.64 -0.29 9.27
C LEU A 78 0.12 1.04 9.27
N SER A 79 -0.54 2.17 9.46
CA SER A 79 0.12 3.47 9.62
C SER A 79 1.06 3.48 10.85
N PHE A 80 0.64 2.92 11.98
CA PHE A 80 1.49 2.77 13.16
C PHE A 80 2.63 1.79 12.91
N PHE A 81 2.35 0.67 12.26
CA PHE A 81 3.36 -0.32 11.89
C PHE A 81 4.42 0.24 10.94
N ASN A 82 4.11 1.26 10.17
CA ASN A 82 5.05 1.93 9.26
C ASN A 82 6.27 2.53 10.00
N MET A 83 6.16 2.78 11.32
CA MET A 83 7.30 3.13 12.16
C MET A 83 8.42 2.08 12.16
N ILE A 84 8.17 0.86 11.67
CA ILE A 84 9.22 -0.15 11.47
C ILE A 84 10.33 0.36 10.53
N SER A 85 9.99 1.18 9.54
CA SER A 85 10.98 1.78 8.63
C SER A 85 11.88 2.77 9.38
N ALA A 86 11.31 3.59 10.27
CA ALA A 86 12.10 4.48 11.13
C ALA A 86 13.00 3.71 12.08
N LEU A 87 12.50 2.63 12.70
CA LEU A 87 13.32 1.74 13.54
C LEU A 87 14.48 1.12 12.76
N GLN A 88 14.26 0.69 11.52
CA GLN A 88 15.32 0.14 10.68
C GLN A 88 16.40 1.19 10.39
N PHE A 89 16.04 2.45 10.13
CA PHE A 89 16.99 3.54 9.98
C PHE A 89 17.78 3.79 11.28
N MET A 90 17.10 3.88 12.42
CA MET A 90 17.75 4.07 13.73
C MET A 90 18.77 2.96 14.03
N LEU A 91 18.41 1.71 13.75
CA LEU A 91 19.28 0.56 14.03
C LEU A 91 20.42 0.40 13.02
N SER A 92 20.26 0.88 11.79
CA SER A 92 21.31 0.81 10.75
C SER A 92 22.40 1.88 10.93
N GLY A 93 22.21 2.86 11.82
CA GLY A 93 23.11 3.99 11.97
C GLY A 93 23.01 5.03 10.85
N ALA A 94 22.07 4.89 9.92
CA ALA A 94 21.85 5.78 8.78
C ALA A 94 20.99 7.02 9.15
N MET A 95 21.01 7.45 10.41
CA MET A 95 20.24 8.60 10.91
C MET A 95 20.58 9.90 10.17
N GLU A 96 21.86 10.10 9.79
CA GLU A 96 22.29 11.28 9.05
C GLU A 96 21.68 11.33 7.64
N GLU A 97 21.54 10.18 6.97
CA GLU A 97 20.87 10.09 5.66
C GLU A 97 19.37 10.41 5.77
N MET A 98 18.72 9.98 6.86
CA MET A 98 17.31 10.29 7.13
C MET A 98 17.10 11.78 7.40
N ALA A 99 17.99 12.42 8.13
CA ALA A 99 17.94 13.86 8.40
C ALA A 99 18.08 14.68 7.12
N GLN A 100 18.95 14.29 6.19
CA GLN A 100 19.09 14.94 4.88
C GLN A 100 17.84 14.82 4.00
N VAL A 101 17.17 13.68 4.01
CA VAL A 101 15.90 13.49 3.28
C VAL A 101 14.76 14.33 3.88
N GLN A 102 14.80 14.63 5.17
CA GLN A 102 13.79 15.47 5.84
C GLN A 102 14.05 16.98 5.68
N THR A 103 15.28 17.41 5.42
CA THR A 103 15.64 18.84 5.27
C THR A 103 15.42 19.37 3.86
N ASP A 104 15.35 18.52 2.85
CA ASP A 104 14.91 18.94 1.53
C ASP A 104 13.44 19.32 1.61
N ASP A 105 13.17 20.62 1.68
CA ASP A 105 11.87 21.32 1.73
C ASP A 105 10.67 20.43 1.38
N VAL A 106 10.30 19.53 2.26
CA VAL A 106 9.00 18.87 2.22
C VAL A 106 8.00 19.92 2.74
N SER A 107 7.88 21.01 2.00
CA SER A 107 6.65 21.77 2.03
C SER A 107 5.59 20.74 1.69
N ILE A 108 4.80 20.38 2.69
CA ILE A 108 3.68 19.45 2.52
C ILE A 108 2.72 20.13 1.59
N SER A 109 3.08 20.01 0.33
CA SER A 109 2.27 20.49 -0.76
C SER A 109 1.00 19.64 -0.71
N LEU A 110 -0.14 20.28 -0.67
CA LEU A 110 -1.44 19.63 -0.87
C LEU A 110 -1.36 18.71 -2.09
N LEU A 111 -0.57 19.07 -3.09
CA LEU A 111 -0.26 18.26 -4.26
C LEU A 111 0.36 16.89 -3.88
N TYR A 112 1.32 16.86 -2.96
CA TYR A 112 1.92 15.60 -2.52
C TYR A 112 0.88 14.65 -1.91
N ILE A 113 0.00 15.17 -1.04
CA ILE A 113 -1.08 14.38 -0.41
C ILE A 113 -2.02 13.87 -1.49
N VAL A 114 -2.47 14.72 -2.41
CA VAL A 114 -3.38 14.34 -3.51
C VAL A 114 -2.74 13.27 -4.40
N LEU A 115 -1.47 13.43 -4.77
CA LEU A 115 -0.77 12.44 -5.59
C LEU A 115 -0.55 11.12 -4.85
N SER A 116 -0.27 11.15 -3.54
CA SER A 116 -0.15 9.95 -2.72
C SER A 116 -1.49 9.20 -2.64
N MET A 117 -2.60 9.92 -2.48
CA MET A 117 -3.94 9.31 -2.47
C MET A 117 -4.30 8.75 -3.84
N ALA A 118 -4.06 9.49 -4.92
CA ALA A 118 -4.30 9.02 -6.28
C ALA A 118 -3.45 7.79 -6.63
N GLY A 119 -2.20 7.78 -6.22
CA GLY A 119 -1.29 6.64 -6.34
C GLY A 119 -1.85 5.41 -5.64
N ALA A 120 -2.25 5.54 -4.37
CA ALA A 120 -2.84 4.46 -3.60
C ALA A 120 -4.06 3.83 -4.30
N VAL A 121 -4.96 4.65 -4.86
CA VAL A 121 -6.12 4.16 -5.61
C VAL A 121 -5.69 3.33 -6.82
N VAL A 122 -4.77 3.87 -7.63
CA VAL A 122 -4.32 3.20 -8.86
C VAL A 122 -3.54 1.92 -8.54
N GLU A 123 -2.75 1.92 -7.47
CA GLU A 123 -2.04 0.75 -6.97
C GLU A 123 -3.01 -0.36 -6.56
N GLU A 124 -4.07 -0.06 -5.81
CA GLU A 124 -5.05 -1.07 -5.44
C GLU A 124 -5.81 -1.62 -6.66
N LEU A 125 -6.19 -0.74 -7.60
CA LEU A 125 -6.81 -1.18 -8.85
C LEU A 125 -5.88 -2.13 -9.63
N PHE A 126 -4.58 -1.86 -9.65
CA PHE A 126 -3.62 -2.71 -10.34
C PHE A 126 -3.33 -4.02 -9.58
N PHE A 127 -2.91 -3.94 -8.30
CA PHE A 127 -2.46 -5.12 -7.54
C PHE A 127 -3.61 -6.03 -7.11
N ARG A 128 -4.72 -5.47 -6.66
CA ARG A 128 -5.88 -6.25 -6.19
C ARG A 128 -6.88 -6.46 -7.31
N GLY A 129 -7.21 -5.39 -8.02
CA GLY A 129 -8.17 -5.45 -9.11
C GLY A 129 -7.70 -6.28 -10.31
N ILE A 130 -6.47 -6.12 -10.77
CA ILE A 130 -5.95 -6.82 -11.95
C ILE A 130 -5.10 -8.03 -11.56
N LEU A 131 -4.00 -7.80 -10.85
CA LEU A 131 -2.96 -8.80 -10.65
C LEU A 131 -3.44 -9.99 -9.80
N LEU A 132 -4.06 -9.73 -8.65
CA LEU A 132 -4.59 -10.77 -7.79
C LEU A 132 -5.67 -11.58 -8.51
N ASN A 133 -6.58 -10.93 -9.24
CA ASN A 133 -7.61 -11.61 -10.02
C ASN A 133 -7.06 -12.40 -11.21
N LEU A 134 -5.93 -12.00 -11.78
CA LEU A 134 -5.21 -12.81 -12.78
C LEU A 134 -4.62 -14.08 -12.17
N CYS A 135 -4.15 -14.04 -10.93
CA CYS A 135 -3.57 -15.19 -10.25
C CYS A 135 -4.63 -16.13 -9.67
N ARG A 136 -5.77 -15.59 -9.22
CA ARG A 136 -6.87 -16.32 -8.54
C ARG A 136 -7.33 -17.61 -9.22
N PRO A 137 -7.51 -17.68 -10.55
CA PRO A 137 -8.00 -18.90 -11.21
C PRO A 137 -6.99 -20.07 -11.22
N TYR A 138 -5.72 -19.79 -10.92
CA TYR A 138 -4.62 -20.75 -11.10
C TYR A 138 -3.99 -21.19 -9.79
N ASP A 139 -4.25 -20.49 -8.70
CA ASP A 139 -3.61 -20.71 -7.41
C ASP A 139 -4.62 -20.76 -6.26
N ARG A 140 -4.15 -21.31 -5.12
CA ARG A 140 -4.89 -21.22 -3.86
C ARG A 140 -4.97 -19.76 -3.44
N ALA A 141 -5.99 -19.39 -2.67
CA ALA A 141 -6.18 -18.04 -2.13
C ALA A 141 -4.89 -17.44 -1.57
N ALA A 142 -4.20 -18.21 -0.72
CA ALA A 142 -2.94 -17.78 -0.11
C ALA A 142 -1.86 -17.45 -1.15
N SER A 143 -1.69 -18.28 -2.19
CA SER A 143 -0.69 -18.03 -3.23
C SER A 143 -0.97 -16.76 -4.01
N ALA A 144 -2.22 -16.50 -4.40
CA ALA A 144 -2.59 -15.29 -5.13
C ALA A 144 -2.37 -14.03 -4.29
N ILE A 145 -2.72 -14.08 -3.00
CA ILE A 145 -2.50 -12.97 -2.05
C ILE A 145 -1.00 -12.73 -1.86
N ILE A 146 -0.21 -13.79 -1.62
CA ILE A 146 1.24 -13.67 -1.39
C ILE A 146 1.94 -13.13 -2.64
N ILE A 147 1.63 -13.64 -3.83
CA ILE A 147 2.23 -13.14 -5.08
C ILE A 147 1.94 -11.66 -5.27
N SER A 148 0.68 -11.25 -5.09
CA SER A 148 0.29 -9.84 -5.18
C SER A 148 1.04 -8.98 -4.14
N ALA A 149 1.19 -9.45 -2.91
CA ALA A 149 1.88 -8.73 -1.84
C ALA A 149 3.39 -8.61 -2.07
N VAL A 150 4.04 -9.68 -2.54
CA VAL A 150 5.48 -9.65 -2.89
C VAL A 150 5.74 -8.66 -4.01
N LEU A 151 4.94 -8.70 -5.07
CA LEU A 151 5.11 -7.79 -6.20
C LEU A 151 4.82 -6.33 -5.80
N PHE A 152 3.83 -6.11 -4.93
CA PHE A 152 3.56 -4.80 -4.35
C PHE A 152 4.76 -4.26 -3.56
N ALA A 153 5.37 -5.10 -2.70
CA ALA A 153 6.53 -4.72 -1.92
C ALA A 153 7.76 -4.40 -2.78
N VAL A 154 8.05 -5.26 -3.77
CA VAL A 154 9.21 -5.08 -4.67
C VAL A 154 9.10 -3.79 -5.48
N MET A 155 7.89 -3.39 -5.88
CA MET A 155 7.68 -2.15 -6.67
C MET A 155 8.00 -0.86 -5.90
N HIS A 156 8.10 -0.92 -4.57
CA HIS A 156 8.53 0.24 -3.76
C HIS A 156 10.04 0.51 -3.81
N LEU A 157 10.85 -0.42 -4.34
CA LEU A 157 12.29 -0.27 -4.62
C LEU A 157 13.15 0.17 -3.43
N SER A 158 12.61 0.15 -2.21
CA SER A 158 13.30 0.50 -0.98
C SER A 158 13.32 -0.69 -0.05
N PRO A 159 14.49 -1.27 0.26
CA PRO A 159 14.60 -2.38 1.21
C PRO A 159 13.97 -2.06 2.57
N LEU A 160 14.06 -0.81 3.01
CA LEU A 160 13.49 -0.35 4.28
C LEU A 160 11.96 -0.31 4.27
N MET A 161 11.35 -0.11 3.09
CA MET A 161 9.89 -0.11 2.95
C MET A 161 9.31 -1.49 2.64
N MET A 162 10.15 -2.45 2.17
CA MET A 162 9.66 -3.74 1.69
C MET A 162 8.91 -4.54 2.75
N LEU A 163 9.38 -4.54 4.01
CA LEU A 163 8.71 -5.28 5.08
C LEU A 163 7.31 -4.74 5.35
N HIS A 164 7.21 -3.42 5.56
CA HIS A 164 5.94 -2.75 5.80
C HIS A 164 4.98 -2.93 4.61
N THR A 165 5.44 -2.68 3.39
CA THR A 165 4.61 -2.78 2.19
C THR A 165 4.19 -4.22 1.89
N PHE A 166 5.02 -5.20 2.19
CA PHE A 166 4.66 -6.61 2.09
C PHE A 166 3.52 -6.99 3.05
N ILE A 167 3.64 -6.60 4.34
CA ILE A 167 2.58 -6.85 5.33
C ILE A 167 1.28 -6.13 4.94
N SER A 168 1.38 -4.85 4.54
CA SER A 168 0.22 -4.11 4.02
C SER A 168 -0.40 -4.82 2.81
N GLY A 169 0.46 -5.31 1.91
CA GLY A 169 0.06 -6.07 0.74
C GLY A 169 -0.73 -7.33 1.06
N LEU A 170 -0.31 -8.09 2.08
CA LEU A 170 -1.01 -9.28 2.56
C LEU A 170 -2.39 -8.92 3.12
N VAL A 171 -2.46 -7.90 3.99
CA VAL A 171 -3.70 -7.48 4.64
C VAL A 171 -4.71 -6.96 3.61
N PHE A 172 -4.30 -6.06 2.71
CA PHE A 172 -5.15 -5.54 1.64
C PHE A 172 -5.65 -6.65 0.72
N GLY A 173 -4.73 -7.57 0.33
CA GLY A 173 -5.06 -8.73 -0.51
C GLY A 173 -6.04 -9.67 0.17
N TYR A 174 -5.87 -9.92 1.47
CA TYR A 174 -6.75 -10.78 2.25
C TYR A 174 -8.17 -10.22 2.35
N PHE A 175 -8.32 -8.95 2.73
CA PHE A 175 -9.64 -8.31 2.76
C PHE A 175 -10.29 -8.28 1.38
N TYR A 176 -9.54 -7.91 0.33
CA TYR A 176 -10.07 -7.90 -1.03
C TYR A 176 -10.52 -9.29 -1.51
N TYR A 177 -9.68 -10.31 -1.27
CA TYR A 177 -9.98 -11.68 -1.71
C TYR A 177 -11.33 -12.20 -1.17
N HIS A 178 -11.64 -11.88 0.09
CA HIS A 178 -12.84 -12.37 0.76
C HIS A 178 -14.06 -11.44 0.63
N THR A 179 -13.86 -10.16 0.33
CA THR A 179 -14.98 -9.23 0.13
C THR A 179 -15.34 -9.02 -1.33
N GLU A 180 -14.43 -9.30 -2.26
CA GLU A 180 -14.52 -8.97 -3.69
C GLU A 180 -14.86 -7.50 -3.96
N ASN A 181 -14.62 -6.64 -2.98
CA ASN A 181 -14.94 -5.23 -3.02
C ASN A 181 -13.66 -4.39 -3.02
N ILE A 182 -13.36 -3.78 -4.17
CA ILE A 182 -12.12 -2.99 -4.37
C ILE A 182 -12.05 -1.75 -3.47
N TYR A 183 -13.17 -1.21 -3.01
CA TYR A 183 -13.20 -0.04 -2.16
C TYR A 183 -12.66 -0.32 -0.74
N ILE A 184 -12.68 -1.58 -0.29
CA ILE A 184 -12.15 -1.96 1.03
C ILE A 184 -10.63 -1.78 1.10
N PRO A 185 -9.81 -2.40 0.23
CA PRO A 185 -8.37 -2.17 0.27
C PRO A 185 -8.00 -0.73 -0.11
N ILE A 186 -8.74 -0.06 -1.00
CA ILE A 186 -8.55 1.37 -1.26
C ILE A 186 -8.72 2.18 0.02
N LEU A 187 -9.79 1.96 0.78
CA LEU A 187 -10.03 2.65 2.06
C LEU A 187 -8.89 2.43 3.06
N MET A 188 -8.44 1.17 3.20
CA MET A 188 -7.32 0.81 4.09
C MET A 188 -6.04 1.54 3.68
N HIS A 189 -5.73 1.55 2.39
CA HIS A 189 -4.51 2.16 1.84
C HIS A 189 -4.56 3.69 1.96
N LEU A 190 -5.69 4.31 1.64
CA LEU A 190 -5.89 5.75 1.83
C LEU A 190 -5.74 6.16 3.30
N THR A 191 -6.30 5.37 4.23
CA THR A 191 -6.16 5.62 5.67
C THR A 191 -4.71 5.52 6.10
N ASN A 192 -3.98 4.49 5.67
CA ASN A 192 -2.55 4.34 5.94
C ASN A 192 -1.74 5.53 5.42
N ASN A 193 -1.92 5.91 4.15
CA ASN A 193 -1.14 6.99 3.53
C ASN A 193 -1.48 8.37 4.12
N LEU A 194 -2.75 8.62 4.43
CA LEU A 194 -3.17 9.88 5.03
C LEU A 194 -2.54 10.08 6.41
N LEU A 195 -2.60 9.06 7.27
CA LEU A 195 -2.01 9.12 8.61
C LEU A 195 -0.48 9.14 8.59
N TRP A 196 0.12 8.56 7.55
CA TRP A 196 1.57 8.60 7.35
C TRP A 196 2.06 9.87 6.66
N SER A 197 1.16 10.71 6.12
CA SER A 197 1.56 11.99 5.53
C SER A 197 2.33 12.82 6.57
N THR A 198 3.44 13.43 6.14
CA THR A 198 4.44 14.04 7.04
C THR A 198 3.87 15.04 8.03
N ALA A 199 2.87 15.85 7.63
CA ALA A 199 2.23 16.82 8.52
C ALA A 199 1.39 16.16 9.60
N LEU A 200 0.53 15.25 9.19
CA LEU A 200 -0.38 14.58 10.12
C LEU A 200 0.40 13.66 11.06
N ASN A 201 1.43 13.00 10.53
CA ASN A 201 2.34 12.16 11.29
C ASN A 201 3.06 13.00 12.39
N ALA A 202 3.71 14.10 12.02
CA ALA A 202 4.40 14.95 12.98
C ALA A 202 3.44 15.54 14.04
N TRP A 203 2.24 15.94 13.64
CA TRP A 203 1.25 16.50 14.55
C TRP A 203 0.67 15.45 15.51
N LEU A 204 0.35 14.25 15.03
CA LEU A 204 -0.24 13.18 15.84
C LEU A 204 0.79 12.49 16.73
N PHE A 205 1.97 12.19 16.20
CA PHE A 205 2.94 11.32 16.86
C PHE A 205 4.13 12.07 17.46
N GLY A 206 4.41 13.29 17.00
CA GLY A 206 5.50 14.11 17.54
C GLY A 206 5.44 14.29 19.04
N PRO A 207 4.30 14.72 19.65
CA PRO A 207 4.17 14.84 21.09
C PRO A 207 4.37 13.51 21.84
N PHE A 208 3.88 12.40 21.27
CA PHE A 208 4.07 11.07 21.86
C PHE A 208 5.54 10.66 21.82
N MET A 209 6.23 10.87 20.69
CA MET A 209 7.66 10.57 20.55
C MET A 209 8.52 11.42 21.48
N SER A 210 8.17 12.70 21.69
CA SER A 210 8.89 13.57 22.63
C SER A 210 8.74 13.15 24.10
N LEU A 211 7.60 12.54 24.45
CA LEU A 211 7.33 12.05 25.82
C LEU A 211 8.00 10.70 26.12
N THR A 212 8.03 9.81 25.12
CA THR A 212 8.52 8.43 25.30
C THR A 212 9.98 8.24 24.92
N GLY A 213 10.56 9.16 24.16
CA GLY A 213 11.80 8.98 23.44
C GLY A 213 11.57 8.30 22.08
N GLU A 214 12.39 8.68 21.09
CA GLU A 214 12.18 8.26 19.69
C GLU A 214 12.18 6.73 19.50
N LEU A 215 13.17 6.03 20.04
CA LEU A 215 13.27 4.58 19.91
C LEU A 215 12.11 3.86 20.63
N GLN A 216 11.84 4.23 21.87
CA GLN A 216 10.78 3.60 22.66
C GLN A 216 9.40 3.89 22.05
N GLY A 217 9.15 5.13 21.64
CA GLY A 217 7.92 5.53 20.98
C GLY A 217 7.71 4.78 19.67
N ALA A 218 8.73 4.64 18.84
CA ALA A 218 8.65 3.87 17.61
C ALA A 218 8.34 2.39 17.86
N VAL A 219 8.99 1.76 18.85
CA VAL A 219 8.71 0.36 19.24
C VAL A 219 7.26 0.19 19.70
N ILE A 220 6.78 1.08 20.57
CA ILE A 220 5.39 1.04 21.07
C ILE A 220 4.41 1.15 19.90
N MET A 221 4.64 2.06 18.96
CA MET A 221 3.77 2.24 17.80
C MET A 221 3.77 1.01 16.89
N VAL A 222 4.93 0.42 16.61
CA VAL A 222 5.02 -0.82 15.82
C VAL A 222 4.22 -1.94 16.48
N VAL A 223 4.39 -2.15 17.78
CA VAL A 223 3.67 -3.21 18.52
C VAL A 223 2.16 -2.94 18.54
N ALA A 224 1.75 -1.70 18.82
CA ALA A 224 0.34 -1.31 18.79
C ALA A 224 -0.27 -1.47 17.39
N GLY A 225 0.45 -1.06 16.36
CA GLY A 225 0.03 -1.21 14.97
C GLY A 225 -0.17 -2.68 14.57
N LEU A 226 0.78 -3.54 14.92
CA LEU A 226 0.65 -4.99 14.69
C LEU A 226 -0.53 -5.58 15.45
N ALA A 227 -0.74 -5.21 16.71
CA ALA A 227 -1.88 -5.68 17.50
C ALA A 227 -3.21 -5.28 16.85
N MET A 228 -3.34 -4.03 16.39
CA MET A 228 -4.54 -3.55 15.68
C MET A 228 -4.79 -4.34 14.38
N VAL A 229 -3.74 -4.57 13.57
CA VAL A 229 -3.84 -5.33 12.33
C VAL A 229 -4.23 -6.79 12.61
N ILE A 230 -3.59 -7.44 13.57
CA ILE A 230 -3.89 -8.82 13.94
C ILE A 230 -5.32 -8.93 14.47
N CYS A 231 -5.73 -8.07 15.39
CA CYS A 231 -7.08 -8.09 15.95
C CYS A 231 -8.15 -7.85 14.88
N SER A 232 -7.98 -6.83 14.03
CA SER A 232 -8.94 -6.53 12.97
C SER A 232 -9.06 -7.67 11.95
N THR A 233 -7.92 -8.25 11.54
CA THR A 233 -7.87 -9.35 10.59
C THR A 233 -8.45 -10.65 11.21
N ALA A 234 -8.16 -10.94 12.47
CA ALA A 234 -8.72 -12.09 13.17
C ALA A 234 -10.24 -12.00 13.32
N VAL A 235 -10.76 -10.83 13.74
CA VAL A 235 -12.22 -10.60 13.82
C VAL A 235 -12.86 -10.71 12.45
N PHE A 236 -12.22 -10.17 11.40
CA PHE A 236 -12.70 -10.31 10.03
C PHE A 236 -12.74 -11.79 9.60
N ALA A 237 -11.67 -12.55 9.85
CA ALA A 237 -11.60 -13.96 9.52
C ALA A 237 -12.70 -14.78 10.21
N GLN A 238 -12.89 -14.58 11.51
CA GLN A 238 -13.91 -15.32 12.28
C GLN A 238 -15.35 -15.05 11.83
N LYS A 239 -15.64 -13.82 11.40
CA LYS A 239 -17.02 -13.42 11.08
C LYS A 239 -17.40 -13.52 9.63
N TYR A 240 -16.44 -13.39 8.71
CA TYR A 240 -16.70 -13.18 7.28
C TYR A 240 -15.99 -14.16 6.34
N VAL A 241 -15.06 -14.95 6.86
CA VAL A 241 -14.37 -15.98 6.07
C VAL A 241 -14.94 -17.35 6.46
N LYS A 242 -15.56 -18.02 5.48
CA LYS A 242 -16.10 -19.37 5.63
C LYS A 242 -15.09 -20.40 5.11
#